data_262100895748471e0bd00fd5f87c7f00
#
_entry.id   262100895748471e0bd00fd5f87c7f00
#
_cell.length_a   1.000
_cell.length_b   1.000
_cell.length_c   1.000
_cell.angle_alpha   90.00
_cell.angle_beta   90.00
_cell.angle_gamma   90.00
#
_symmetry.space_group_name_H-M   'P 1'
#
loop_
_entity.id
_entity.type
_entity.pdbx_description
1 polymer ?
#
loop_
_entity_poly.entity_id
_entity_poly.type
_entity_poly.pdbx_seq_one_letter_code
_entity_poly.pdbx_strand_id
1 'polypeptide(L)'
;MYICKILFTLHLIYDIMLIINIYGGLSMQYKIEGGSLPIVEVSLENGESIITQGGGMVWMSPNLNMETSGGGVGKMFSKMMSGESIMQNRYTAMGGPGFITLASSFPGSIIPFEIQPNMPIIVQKSGFLASSATVDLSVHFNKKAGAGFFGGEGFILQKLSGYGTAFVEIDGYCKQYNLAPGQQIVVDTGNLAAMDASCQMDIQRIKGVKNVLLGGEGLFNTVITGPGRVFLQSHPISTVAAAIRPFITTN
;
A
#
# COMPACT_ATOMS: atom_id res chain seq x y z
N MET A 1 -22.11 23.48 41.04
CA MET A 1 -20.83 22.84 40.60
C MET A 1 -21.04 21.46 39.97
N TYR A 2 -21.97 20.62 40.46
CA TYR A 2 -22.25 19.27 39.87
C TYR A 2 -22.92 19.30 38.48
N ILE A 3 -23.88 20.21 38.24
CA ILE A 3 -24.61 20.31 36.98
C ILE A 3 -23.68 20.70 35.81
N CYS A 4 -22.71 21.59 36.06
CA CYS A 4 -21.75 22.02 35.02
C CYS A 4 -20.80 20.85 34.58
N LYS A 5 -20.41 19.96 35.50
CA LYS A 5 -19.63 18.77 35.20
C LYS A 5 -20.42 17.74 34.37
N ILE A 6 -21.70 17.54 34.69
CA ILE A 6 -22.56 16.61 33.96
C ILE A 6 -22.81 17.13 32.53
N LEU A 7 -23.05 18.39 32.32
CA LEU A 7 -23.22 19.01 31.00
C LEU A 7 -21.95 18.93 30.17
N PHE A 8 -20.77 19.15 30.76
CA PHE A 8 -19.48 19.00 30.06
C PHE A 8 -19.18 17.57 29.67
N THR A 9 -19.50 16.58 30.53
CA THR A 9 -19.35 15.17 30.25
C THR A 9 -20.31 14.70 29.16
N LEU A 10 -21.55 15.18 29.16
CA LEU A 10 -22.54 14.87 28.11
C LEU A 10 -22.15 15.47 26.76
N HIS A 11 -21.60 16.68 26.74
CA HIS A 11 -21.10 17.32 25.52
C HIS A 11 -19.91 16.57 24.96
N LEU A 12 -18.95 16.17 25.80
CA LEU A 12 -17.80 15.35 25.41
C LEU A 12 -18.22 13.97 24.87
N ILE A 13 -19.21 13.32 25.49
CA ILE A 13 -19.76 12.04 25.00
C ILE A 13 -20.48 12.23 23.67
N TYR A 14 -21.23 13.33 23.50
CA TYR A 14 -21.89 13.66 22.25
C TYR A 14 -20.90 13.95 21.13
N ASP A 15 -19.83 14.69 21.41
CA ASP A 15 -18.73 14.96 20.47
C ASP A 15 -17.98 13.68 20.11
N ILE A 16 -17.70 12.79 21.07
CA ILE A 16 -17.11 11.48 20.84
C ILE A 16 -18.05 10.58 20.02
N MET A 17 -19.37 10.56 20.30
CA MET A 17 -20.34 9.83 19.51
C MET A 17 -20.50 10.42 18.09
N LEU A 18 -20.43 11.73 17.94
CA LEU A 18 -20.44 12.38 16.64
C LEU A 18 -19.17 12.04 15.83
N ILE A 19 -18.01 12.03 16.47
CA ILE A 19 -16.73 11.59 15.89
C ILE A 19 -16.80 10.11 15.53
N ILE A 20 -17.32 9.23 16.39
CA ILE A 20 -17.51 7.81 16.09
C ILE A 20 -18.53 7.63 14.96
N ASN A 21 -19.61 8.42 14.88
CA ASN A 21 -20.56 8.37 13.74
C ASN A 21 -19.96 8.91 12.44
N ILE A 22 -19.11 9.95 12.52
CA ILE A 22 -18.44 10.51 11.35
C ILE A 22 -17.29 9.61 10.87
N TYR A 23 -16.57 8.97 11.78
CA TYR A 23 -15.41 8.12 11.45
C TYR A 23 -15.71 6.61 11.53
N GLY A 24 -16.66 6.17 12.34
CA GLY A 24 -17.07 4.76 12.46
C GLY A 24 -17.99 4.28 11.34
N GLY A 25 -18.64 5.21 10.61
CA GLY A 25 -19.40 4.89 9.39
C GLY A 25 -18.54 4.80 8.11
N LEU A 26 -17.22 4.99 8.23
CA LEU A 26 -16.28 5.08 7.08
C LEU A 26 -15.31 3.90 7.01
N SER A 27 -15.36 2.95 7.94
CA SER A 27 -14.58 1.71 7.85
C SER A 27 -15.25 0.78 6.84
N MET A 28 -14.56 0.49 5.74
CA MET A 28 -15.02 -0.50 4.75
C MET A 28 -15.26 -1.85 5.42
N GLN A 29 -16.36 -2.49 5.06
CA GLN A 29 -16.62 -3.87 5.47
C GLN A 29 -15.85 -4.80 4.53
N TYR A 30 -14.97 -5.62 5.09
CA TYR A 30 -14.13 -6.52 4.28
C TYR A 30 -13.83 -7.84 5.01
N LYS A 31 -13.42 -8.84 4.23
CA LYS A 31 -12.95 -10.13 4.72
C LYS A 31 -11.70 -10.54 3.94
N ILE A 32 -10.64 -10.94 4.65
CA ILE A 32 -9.40 -11.45 4.04
C ILE A 32 -9.36 -12.96 4.24
N GLU A 33 -9.13 -13.70 3.16
CA GLU A 33 -9.12 -15.16 3.12
C GLU A 33 -8.00 -15.68 2.21
N GLY A 34 -7.76 -16.99 2.17
CA GLY A 34 -6.89 -17.66 1.19
C GLY A 34 -5.47 -17.95 1.69
N GLY A 35 -5.15 -17.66 2.95
CA GLY A 35 -3.85 -17.99 3.55
C GLY A 35 -2.69 -17.33 2.80
N SER A 36 -1.79 -18.12 2.18
CA SER A 36 -0.63 -17.61 1.43
C SER A 36 -0.96 -17.14 0.00
N LEU A 37 -2.18 -17.32 -0.47
CA LEU A 37 -2.72 -16.80 -1.73
C LEU A 37 -3.95 -15.95 -1.41
N PRO A 38 -3.75 -14.81 -0.72
CA PRO A 38 -4.84 -14.09 -0.10
C PRO A 38 -5.69 -13.34 -1.12
N ILE A 39 -6.98 -13.30 -0.78
CA ILE A 39 -7.96 -12.40 -1.38
C ILE A 39 -8.51 -11.48 -0.30
N VAL A 40 -8.98 -10.31 -0.70
CA VAL A 40 -9.85 -9.46 0.10
C VAL A 40 -11.17 -9.25 -0.62
N GLU A 41 -12.26 -9.62 0.03
CA GLU A 41 -13.62 -9.31 -0.39
C GLU A 41 -14.11 -8.08 0.36
N VAL A 42 -14.52 -7.06 -0.38
CA VAL A 42 -14.99 -5.78 0.15
C VAL A 42 -16.45 -5.60 -0.20
N SER A 43 -17.27 -5.37 0.82
CA SER A 43 -18.68 -5.01 0.66
C SER A 43 -18.80 -3.51 0.47
N LEU A 44 -19.60 -3.08 -0.50
CA LEU A 44 -19.86 -1.68 -0.83
C LEU A 44 -21.35 -1.38 -0.70
N GLU A 45 -21.69 -0.34 0.02
CA GLU A 45 -23.04 0.18 0.06
C GLU A 45 -23.41 0.89 -1.26
N ASN A 46 -24.71 1.12 -1.51
CA ASN A 46 -25.15 1.83 -2.72
C ASN A 46 -24.50 3.22 -2.82
N GLY A 47 -23.78 3.48 -3.90
CA GLY A 47 -23.03 4.72 -4.14
C GLY A 47 -21.62 4.72 -3.52
N GLU A 48 -21.25 3.70 -2.73
CA GLU A 48 -19.90 3.57 -2.21
C GLU A 48 -18.93 3.12 -3.29
N SER A 49 -17.69 3.61 -3.19
CA SER A 49 -16.65 3.34 -4.18
C SER A 49 -15.35 2.85 -3.53
N ILE A 50 -14.66 1.96 -4.23
CA ILE A 50 -13.30 1.53 -3.95
C ILE A 50 -12.38 1.89 -5.12
N ILE A 51 -11.16 2.31 -4.80
CA ILE A 51 -10.08 2.52 -5.77
C ILE A 51 -9.17 1.30 -5.73
N THR A 52 -8.83 0.75 -6.89
CA THR A 52 -7.95 -0.42 -6.99
C THR A 52 -6.77 -0.15 -7.90
N GLN A 53 -5.69 -0.89 -7.71
CA GLN A 53 -4.66 -1.05 -8.73
C GLN A 53 -5.27 -1.72 -9.98
N GLY A 54 -4.78 -1.35 -11.17
CA GLY A 54 -5.20 -2.02 -12.40
C GLY A 54 -4.88 -3.52 -12.38
N GLY A 55 -5.90 -4.36 -12.65
CA GLY A 55 -5.73 -5.82 -12.69
C GLY A 55 -5.92 -6.55 -11.35
N GLY A 56 -6.17 -5.84 -10.25
CA GLY A 56 -6.37 -6.48 -8.93
C GLY A 56 -7.74 -7.16 -8.74
N MET A 57 -8.78 -6.76 -9.51
CA MET A 57 -10.12 -7.34 -9.42
C MET A 57 -10.16 -8.73 -10.03
N VAL A 58 -10.73 -9.69 -9.30
CA VAL A 58 -10.87 -11.10 -9.72
C VAL A 58 -12.34 -11.42 -10.04
N TRP A 59 -13.27 -11.03 -9.17
CA TRP A 59 -14.71 -11.10 -9.41
C TRP A 59 -15.43 -10.02 -8.60
N MET A 60 -16.65 -9.71 -8.99
CA MET A 60 -17.50 -8.71 -8.34
C MET A 60 -18.98 -8.97 -8.62
N SER A 61 -19.86 -8.34 -7.85
CA SER A 61 -21.29 -8.33 -8.14
C SER A 61 -21.59 -7.52 -9.41
N PRO A 62 -22.66 -7.89 -10.18
CA PRO A 62 -22.91 -7.32 -11.49
C PRO A 62 -23.35 -5.84 -11.48
N ASN A 63 -23.72 -5.32 -10.32
CA ASN A 63 -24.16 -3.94 -10.12
C ASN A 63 -23.03 -2.95 -9.80
N LEU A 64 -21.75 -3.35 -9.95
CA LEU A 64 -20.62 -2.44 -9.84
C LEU A 64 -20.29 -1.79 -11.19
N ASN A 65 -20.24 -0.46 -11.21
CA ASN A 65 -19.76 0.31 -12.36
C ASN A 65 -18.26 0.57 -12.22
N MET A 66 -17.50 0.28 -13.28
CA MET A 66 -16.04 0.49 -13.32
C MET A 66 -15.71 1.73 -14.15
N GLU A 67 -14.91 2.61 -13.59
CA GLU A 67 -14.33 3.77 -14.27
C GLU A 67 -12.80 3.72 -14.13
N THR A 68 -12.07 3.84 -15.23
CA THR A 68 -10.61 3.89 -15.20
C THR A 68 -10.13 5.33 -15.09
N SER A 69 -9.43 5.65 -14.03
CA SER A 69 -8.84 6.96 -13.81
C SER A 69 -7.52 7.09 -14.59
N GLY A 70 -7.52 7.88 -15.66
CA GLY A 70 -6.31 8.05 -16.49
C GLY A 70 -6.31 9.34 -17.32
N GLY A 71 -7.44 10.07 -17.42
CA GLY A 71 -7.55 11.23 -18.34
C GLY A 71 -7.15 10.83 -19.76
N GLY A 72 -7.77 11.37 -20.81
CA GLY A 72 -7.63 10.90 -22.21
C GLY A 72 -6.25 10.39 -22.64
N VAL A 73 -6.22 9.48 -23.59
CA VAL A 73 -5.07 8.65 -24.03
C VAL A 73 -3.72 9.39 -24.09
N GLY A 74 -3.69 10.69 -24.46
CA GLY A 74 -2.46 11.48 -24.53
C GLY A 74 -1.88 11.91 -23.17
N LYS A 75 -2.74 12.21 -22.17
CA LYS A 75 -2.30 12.54 -20.80
C LYS A 75 -1.82 11.29 -20.04
N MET A 76 -2.44 10.15 -20.33
CA MET A 76 -2.10 8.84 -19.80
C MET A 76 -0.68 8.41 -20.23
N PHE A 77 -0.33 8.63 -21.52
CA PHE A 77 0.99 8.28 -22.05
C PHE A 77 2.11 9.15 -21.44
N SER A 78 1.89 10.46 -21.25
CA SER A 78 2.91 11.34 -20.67
C SER A 78 3.17 11.04 -19.17
N LYS A 79 2.12 10.72 -18.41
CA LYS A 79 2.23 10.32 -17.01
C LYS A 79 2.88 8.94 -16.84
N MET A 80 2.63 8.01 -17.76
CA MET A 80 3.25 6.69 -17.79
C MET A 80 4.76 6.78 -18.06
N MET A 81 5.20 7.70 -18.93
CA MET A 81 6.61 7.97 -19.22
C MET A 81 7.35 8.66 -18.06
N SER A 82 6.67 9.44 -17.23
CA SER A 82 7.26 10.08 -16.04
C SER A 82 7.34 9.15 -14.82
N GLY A 83 6.76 7.95 -14.88
CA GLY A 83 6.65 7.04 -13.74
C GLY A 83 5.62 7.47 -12.69
N GLU A 84 4.83 8.51 -12.98
CA GLU A 84 3.84 9.09 -12.07
C GLU A 84 2.43 8.48 -12.20
N SER A 85 2.18 7.70 -13.28
CA SER A 85 0.86 7.16 -13.55
C SER A 85 0.72 5.75 -13.04
N ILE A 86 0.02 5.63 -11.93
CA ILE A 86 -0.58 4.36 -11.51
C ILE A 86 -1.94 4.31 -12.18
N MET A 87 -2.15 3.30 -13.02
CA MET A 87 -3.48 3.02 -13.55
C MET A 87 -4.34 2.53 -12.39
N GLN A 88 -5.34 3.32 -12.05
CA GLN A 88 -6.30 3.00 -11.01
C GLN A 88 -7.68 2.82 -11.63
N ASN A 89 -8.42 1.86 -11.11
CA ASN A 89 -9.82 1.69 -11.41
C ASN A 89 -10.65 2.09 -10.19
N ARG A 90 -11.74 2.80 -10.44
CA ARG A 90 -12.78 3.09 -9.45
C ARG A 90 -13.94 2.14 -9.71
N TYR A 91 -14.38 1.42 -8.70
CA TYR A 91 -15.58 0.61 -8.75
C TYR A 91 -16.61 1.19 -7.80
N THR A 92 -17.83 1.42 -8.29
CA THR A 92 -18.94 2.04 -7.52
C THR A 92 -20.14 1.12 -7.56
N ALA A 93 -20.72 0.81 -6.40
CA ALA A 93 -21.96 0.05 -6.32
C ALA A 93 -23.15 0.93 -6.71
N MET A 94 -23.97 0.46 -7.65
CA MET A 94 -25.10 1.21 -8.25
C MET A 94 -26.39 0.43 -8.11
N GLY A 95 -27.46 1.11 -7.64
CA GLY A 95 -28.80 0.52 -7.54
C GLY A 95 -28.99 -0.47 -6.37
N GLY A 96 -28.04 -0.55 -5.44
CA GLY A 96 -28.05 -1.40 -4.26
C GLY A 96 -26.64 -1.74 -3.78
N PRO A 97 -26.51 -2.43 -2.64
CA PRO A 97 -25.21 -2.90 -2.15
C PRO A 97 -24.60 -3.94 -3.10
N GLY A 98 -23.26 -3.98 -3.13
CA GLY A 98 -22.50 -4.91 -3.94
C GLY A 98 -21.22 -5.35 -3.23
N PHE A 99 -20.43 -6.19 -3.88
CA PHE A 99 -19.11 -6.58 -3.39
C PHE A 99 -18.12 -6.69 -4.53
N ILE A 100 -16.83 -6.55 -4.19
CA ILE A 100 -15.71 -6.76 -5.08
C ILE A 100 -14.66 -7.60 -4.36
N THR A 101 -14.07 -8.56 -5.07
CA THR A 101 -12.98 -9.37 -4.56
C THR A 101 -11.71 -9.07 -5.34
N LEU A 102 -10.65 -8.82 -4.59
CA LEU A 102 -9.31 -8.51 -5.08
C LEU A 102 -8.35 -9.59 -4.62
N ALA A 103 -7.43 -10.01 -5.47
CA ALA A 103 -6.39 -10.97 -5.12
C ALA A 103 -5.02 -10.30 -5.06
N SER A 104 -4.17 -10.79 -4.16
CA SER A 104 -2.74 -10.46 -4.19
C SER A 104 -2.12 -10.97 -5.49
N SER A 105 -1.25 -10.18 -6.09
CA SER A 105 -0.56 -10.52 -7.34
C SER A 105 0.50 -11.61 -7.16
N PHE A 106 0.95 -11.84 -5.92
CA PHE A 106 1.97 -12.83 -5.57
C PHE A 106 1.64 -13.50 -4.23
N PRO A 107 2.11 -14.75 -3.99
CA PRO A 107 1.94 -15.42 -2.70
C PRO A 107 2.49 -14.57 -1.54
N GLY A 108 1.66 -14.37 -0.51
CA GLY A 108 2.04 -13.51 0.60
C GLY A 108 0.91 -13.19 1.55
N SER A 109 0.73 -11.91 1.83
CA SER A 109 -0.29 -11.40 2.76
C SER A 109 -0.94 -10.13 2.21
N ILE A 110 -2.20 -9.90 2.55
CA ILE A 110 -2.88 -8.60 2.39
C ILE A 110 -3.00 -8.00 3.79
N ILE A 111 -2.46 -6.80 3.98
CA ILE A 111 -2.51 -6.08 5.26
C ILE A 111 -3.43 -4.87 5.11
N PRO A 112 -4.51 -4.79 5.90
CA PRO A 112 -5.34 -3.60 5.95
C PRO A 112 -4.67 -2.52 6.82
N PHE A 113 -4.65 -1.29 6.31
CA PHE A 113 -4.19 -0.10 7.03
C PHE A 113 -5.34 0.89 7.17
N GLU A 114 -5.63 1.27 8.41
CA GLU A 114 -6.53 2.40 8.68
C GLU A 114 -5.75 3.70 8.51
N ILE A 115 -6.04 4.40 7.42
CA ILE A 115 -5.41 5.67 7.09
C ILE A 115 -6.13 6.79 7.83
N GLN A 116 -5.37 7.64 8.49
CA GLN A 116 -5.86 8.81 9.22
C GLN A 116 -5.10 10.06 8.76
N PRO A 117 -5.69 11.25 8.83
CA PRO A 117 -5.08 12.48 8.31
C PRO A 117 -3.66 12.75 8.83
N ASN A 118 -3.39 12.38 10.09
CA ASN A 118 -2.09 12.59 10.74
C ASN A 118 -1.20 11.33 10.77
N MET A 119 -1.65 10.22 10.16
CA MET A 119 -0.95 8.93 10.17
C MET A 119 -0.88 8.32 8.77
N PRO A 120 -0.24 8.99 7.82
CA PRO A 120 -0.06 8.44 6.48
C PRO A 120 0.93 7.27 6.52
N ILE A 121 0.77 6.35 5.56
CA ILE A 121 1.64 5.19 5.35
C ILE A 121 2.42 5.37 4.06
N ILE A 122 3.68 5.02 4.09
CA ILE A 122 4.54 4.91 2.90
C ILE A 122 4.59 3.45 2.50
N VAL A 123 4.27 3.14 1.25
CA VAL A 123 4.24 1.78 0.72
C VAL A 123 5.10 1.66 -0.54
N GLN A 124 5.65 0.49 -0.81
CA GLN A 124 6.28 0.21 -2.09
C GLN A 124 5.21 0.26 -3.20
N LYS A 125 5.55 0.81 -4.37
CA LYS A 125 4.61 1.02 -5.49
C LYS A 125 3.84 -0.26 -5.84
N SER A 126 4.50 -1.41 -5.89
CA SER A 126 3.89 -2.71 -6.18
C SER A 126 3.00 -3.25 -5.06
N GLY A 127 3.07 -2.67 -3.86
CA GLY A 127 2.29 -3.14 -2.71
C GLY A 127 0.89 -2.53 -2.60
N PHE A 128 0.55 -1.48 -3.33
CA PHE A 128 -0.81 -0.93 -3.28
C PHE A 128 -1.79 -1.83 -4.03
N LEU A 129 -2.78 -2.39 -3.34
CA LEU A 129 -3.83 -3.21 -3.93
C LEU A 129 -5.12 -2.43 -4.13
N ALA A 130 -5.64 -1.81 -3.07
CA ALA A 130 -6.88 -1.03 -3.12
C ALA A 130 -7.01 -0.09 -1.91
N SER A 131 -7.96 0.85 -2.00
CA SER A 131 -8.30 1.72 -0.88
C SER A 131 -9.72 2.31 -0.99
N SER A 132 -10.21 2.82 0.13
CA SER A 132 -11.35 3.74 0.15
C SER A 132 -11.12 4.89 -0.81
N ALA A 133 -12.18 5.41 -1.42
CA ALA A 133 -12.10 6.53 -2.36
C ALA A 133 -11.62 7.86 -1.73
N THR A 134 -11.57 7.90 -0.42
CA THR A 134 -11.11 9.04 0.41
C THR A 134 -9.62 8.96 0.80
N VAL A 135 -8.93 7.92 0.32
CA VAL A 135 -7.48 7.77 0.47
C VAL A 135 -6.80 8.28 -0.80
N ASP A 136 -5.89 9.22 -0.62
CA ASP A 136 -5.07 9.78 -1.70
C ASP A 136 -3.76 9.00 -1.83
N LEU A 137 -3.42 8.64 -3.07
CA LEU A 137 -2.18 7.98 -3.44
C LEU A 137 -1.27 8.96 -4.19
N SER A 138 -0.07 9.19 -3.67
CA SER A 138 0.92 10.08 -4.27
C SER A 138 2.32 9.45 -4.27
N VAL A 139 3.18 9.86 -5.20
CA VAL A 139 4.59 9.45 -5.19
C VAL A 139 5.30 10.16 -4.05
N HIS A 140 5.91 9.39 -3.14
CA HIS A 140 6.69 9.90 -2.01
C HIS A 140 8.18 9.95 -2.33
N PHE A 141 8.69 8.93 -3.00
CA PHE A 141 10.10 8.78 -3.32
C PHE A 141 10.26 8.03 -4.65
N ASN A 142 11.13 8.53 -5.51
CA ASN A 142 11.43 7.89 -6.79
C ASN A 142 12.94 7.97 -7.04
N LYS A 143 13.64 6.85 -6.88
CA LYS A 143 15.05 6.72 -7.24
C LYS A 143 15.18 5.77 -8.41
N LYS A 144 15.47 6.29 -9.58
CA LYS A 144 15.85 5.48 -10.75
C LYS A 144 17.22 4.87 -10.46
N ALA A 145 17.25 3.61 -10.11
CA ALA A 145 18.47 2.81 -10.11
C ALA A 145 18.74 2.34 -11.54
N GLY A 146 20.03 2.18 -11.94
CA GLY A 146 20.42 1.82 -13.30
C GLY A 146 19.72 0.55 -13.81
N ALA A 147 19.67 0.37 -15.12
CA ALA A 147 19.02 -0.74 -15.80
C ALA A 147 19.43 -2.08 -15.19
N GLY A 148 18.46 -2.79 -14.62
CA GLY A 148 18.66 -4.11 -13.98
C GLY A 148 18.18 -4.19 -12.54
N PHE A 149 17.88 -3.08 -11.87
CA PHE A 149 17.34 -3.03 -10.51
C PHE A 149 15.83 -2.83 -10.50
N PHE A 150 15.14 -3.57 -9.66
CA PHE A 150 13.68 -3.47 -9.46
C PHE A 150 12.85 -3.56 -10.75
N GLY A 151 13.24 -4.46 -11.69
CA GLY A 151 12.51 -4.63 -12.94
C GLY A 151 12.61 -3.48 -13.94
N GLY A 152 13.61 -2.55 -13.79
CA GLY A 152 13.83 -1.41 -14.68
C GLY A 152 13.07 -0.14 -14.31
N GLU A 153 12.06 -0.19 -13.43
CA GLU A 153 11.28 0.98 -13.01
C GLU A 153 11.96 1.80 -11.88
N GLY A 154 12.94 1.21 -11.18
CA GLY A 154 13.55 1.81 -10.00
C GLY A 154 12.79 1.50 -8.71
N PHE A 155 13.30 2.00 -7.59
CA PHE A 155 12.64 1.92 -6.29
C PHE A 155 11.72 3.12 -6.10
N ILE A 156 10.42 2.85 -6.10
CA ILE A 156 9.37 3.87 -5.99
C ILE A 156 8.55 3.58 -4.74
N LEU A 157 8.45 4.59 -3.87
CA LEU A 157 7.58 4.60 -2.72
C LEU A 157 6.41 5.56 -2.94
N GLN A 158 5.26 5.17 -2.46
CA GLN A 158 4.02 5.91 -2.54
C GLN A 158 3.54 6.25 -1.13
N LYS A 159 2.90 7.40 -0.98
CA LYS A 159 2.27 7.83 0.25
C LYS A 159 0.77 7.66 0.13
N LEU A 160 0.19 6.94 1.07
CA LEU A 160 -1.23 6.84 1.32
C LEU A 160 -1.60 7.84 2.40
N SER A 161 -2.47 8.78 2.10
CA SER A 161 -2.91 9.86 3.00
C SER A 161 -4.43 10.09 2.86
N GLY A 162 -5.01 10.96 3.67
CA GLY A 162 -6.45 11.13 3.74
C GLY A 162 -7.06 10.30 4.88
N TYR A 163 -8.17 9.62 4.65
CA TYR A 163 -8.82 8.78 5.66
C TYR A 163 -9.55 7.59 5.01
N GLY A 164 -9.65 6.48 5.74
CA GLY A 164 -10.31 5.25 5.30
C GLY A 164 -9.37 4.06 5.35
N THR A 165 -9.79 2.95 4.76
CA THR A 165 -9.02 1.71 4.73
C THR A 165 -8.23 1.59 3.44
N ALA A 166 -6.97 1.17 3.53
CA ALA A 166 -6.14 0.79 2.39
C ALA A 166 -5.64 -0.64 2.55
N PHE A 167 -5.63 -1.40 1.45
CA PHE A 167 -5.15 -2.77 1.39
C PHE A 167 -3.79 -2.80 0.69
N VAL A 168 -2.80 -3.35 1.37
CA VAL A 168 -1.43 -3.47 0.86
C VAL A 168 -1.06 -4.94 0.75
N GLU A 169 -0.66 -5.36 -0.44
CA GLU A 169 -0.11 -6.69 -0.66
C GLU A 169 1.38 -6.73 -0.30
N ILE A 170 1.80 -7.82 0.34
CA ILE A 170 3.16 -8.03 0.84
C ILE A 170 3.63 -9.40 0.40
N ASP A 171 4.75 -9.45 -0.30
CA ASP A 171 5.28 -10.66 -0.91
C ASP A 171 5.91 -11.59 0.13
N GLY A 172 5.42 -12.82 0.22
CA GLY A 172 5.86 -13.80 1.20
C GLY A 172 5.40 -13.49 2.62
N TYR A 173 6.29 -13.71 3.60
CA TYR A 173 5.98 -13.45 5.02
C TYR A 173 6.16 -11.97 5.36
N CYS A 174 5.14 -11.40 6.01
CA CYS A 174 5.19 -10.04 6.54
C CYS A 174 5.73 -10.02 7.96
N LYS A 175 6.84 -9.29 8.18
CA LYS A 175 7.37 -9.02 9.52
C LYS A 175 7.24 -7.55 9.86
N GLN A 176 6.50 -7.25 10.94
CA GLN A 176 6.41 -5.89 11.50
C GLN A 176 7.46 -5.67 12.58
N TYR A 177 8.08 -4.49 12.54
CA TYR A 177 8.92 -3.93 13.61
C TYR A 177 8.35 -2.59 14.07
N ASN A 178 8.42 -2.33 15.38
CA ASN A 178 8.07 -1.04 15.97
C ASN A 178 9.37 -0.39 16.45
N LEU A 179 9.81 0.63 15.73
CA LEU A 179 11.06 1.33 16.03
C LEU A 179 10.79 2.47 17.02
N ALA A 180 11.55 2.53 18.09
CA ALA A 180 11.57 3.66 19.01
C ALA A 180 12.26 4.88 18.35
N PRO A 181 12.10 6.11 18.90
CA PRO A 181 12.82 7.29 18.41
C PRO A 181 14.33 7.05 18.36
N GLY A 182 14.94 7.27 17.18
CA GLY A 182 16.37 7.05 16.93
C GLY A 182 16.80 5.60 16.76
N GLN A 183 15.93 4.62 16.99
CA GLN A 183 16.23 3.23 16.72
C GLN A 183 16.30 3.00 15.21
N GLN A 184 17.28 2.18 14.79
CA GLN A 184 17.53 1.93 13.38
C GLN A 184 17.43 0.45 13.04
N ILE A 185 17.02 0.17 11.80
CA ILE A 185 17.11 -1.14 11.17
C ILE A 185 17.69 -0.96 9.76
N VAL A 186 18.57 -1.89 9.36
CA VAL A 186 19.12 -1.93 8.00
C VAL A 186 18.40 -3.04 7.24
N VAL A 187 17.89 -2.72 6.05
CA VAL A 187 17.05 -3.60 5.24
C VAL A 187 17.60 -3.62 3.82
N ASP A 188 17.66 -4.79 3.16
CA ASP A 188 17.76 -4.79 1.69
C ASP A 188 16.57 -4.01 1.14
N THR A 189 16.86 -3.05 0.26
CA THR A 189 15.86 -2.07 -0.20
C THR A 189 14.61 -2.74 -0.79
N GLY A 190 14.75 -3.87 -1.46
CA GLY A 190 13.63 -4.64 -2.03
C GLY A 190 12.69 -5.28 -0.99
N ASN A 191 13.19 -5.50 0.23
CA ASN A 191 12.42 -6.12 1.31
C ASN A 191 11.59 -5.11 2.14
N LEU A 192 11.72 -3.80 1.90
CA LEU A 192 10.83 -2.81 2.50
C LEU A 192 9.49 -2.80 1.78
N ALA A 193 8.43 -3.27 2.44
CA ALA A 193 7.07 -3.25 1.90
C ALA A 193 6.32 -1.96 2.26
N ALA A 194 6.32 -1.58 3.55
CA ALA A 194 5.67 -0.37 4.03
C ALA A 194 6.32 0.17 5.30
N MET A 195 6.07 1.44 5.62
CA MET A 195 6.44 2.07 6.89
C MET A 195 5.53 3.24 7.23
N ASP A 196 5.42 3.57 8.51
CA ASP A 196 4.78 4.81 8.93
C ASP A 196 5.57 6.02 8.40
N ALA A 197 4.87 7.07 7.98
CA ALA A 197 5.51 8.28 7.45
C ALA A 197 6.33 9.07 8.50
N SER A 198 6.22 8.71 9.78
CA SER A 198 7.07 9.21 10.87
C SER A 198 8.49 8.64 10.86
N CYS A 199 8.71 7.51 10.19
CA CYS A 199 10.04 6.95 10.00
C CYS A 199 10.84 7.77 8.97
N GLN A 200 12.15 7.90 9.21
CA GLN A 200 13.10 8.46 8.24
C GLN A 200 13.80 7.32 7.50
N MET A 201 14.13 7.55 6.24
CA MET A 201 14.76 6.56 5.37
C MET A 201 15.98 7.15 4.67
N ASP A 202 17.10 6.40 4.69
CA ASP A 202 18.31 6.69 3.92
C ASP A 202 18.74 5.47 3.11
N ILE A 203 18.90 5.64 1.78
CA ILE A 203 19.30 4.55 0.88
C ILE A 203 20.79 4.64 0.63
N GLN A 204 21.52 3.63 1.09
CA GLN A 204 22.96 3.52 1.02
C GLN A 204 23.38 2.48 -0.02
N ARG A 205 24.36 2.85 -0.86
CA ARG A 205 24.98 1.90 -1.79
C ARG A 205 25.95 1.00 -1.04
N ILE A 206 25.84 -0.32 -1.24
CA ILE A 206 26.80 -1.28 -0.69
C ILE A 206 28.16 -1.06 -1.37
N LYS A 207 29.21 -0.83 -0.56
CA LYS A 207 30.57 -0.61 -1.06
C LYS A 207 31.25 -1.95 -1.34
N GLY A 208 31.88 -2.07 -2.50
CA GLY A 208 32.72 -3.19 -2.89
C GLY A 208 32.12 -4.09 -3.97
N VAL A 209 32.76 -4.11 -5.16
CA VAL A 209 32.32 -4.89 -6.32
C VAL A 209 32.26 -6.39 -6.01
N LYS A 210 33.15 -6.91 -5.13
CA LYS A 210 33.15 -8.31 -4.70
C LYS A 210 31.93 -8.68 -3.88
N ASN A 211 31.45 -7.80 -3.01
CA ASN A 211 30.27 -8.04 -2.15
C ASN A 211 28.99 -8.07 -2.99
N VAL A 212 28.93 -7.28 -4.05
CA VAL A 212 27.78 -7.20 -4.95
C VAL A 212 27.73 -8.38 -5.92
N LEU A 213 28.89 -8.81 -6.49
CA LEU A 213 28.95 -9.88 -7.48
C LEU A 213 28.95 -11.29 -6.87
N LEU A 214 29.47 -11.46 -5.67
CA LEU A 214 29.64 -12.76 -5.02
C LEU A 214 28.75 -12.96 -3.78
N GLY A 215 28.21 -11.87 -3.21
CA GLY A 215 27.42 -11.92 -1.97
C GLY A 215 25.96 -12.26 -2.19
N GLY A 216 25.42 -12.15 -3.44
CA GLY A 216 24.00 -12.35 -3.71
C GLY A 216 23.07 -11.32 -3.09
N GLU A 217 23.62 -10.32 -2.38
CA GLU A 217 22.88 -9.23 -1.74
C GLU A 217 22.49 -8.16 -2.77
N GLY A 218 21.40 -7.43 -2.50
CA GLY A 218 21.01 -6.26 -3.31
C GLY A 218 22.12 -5.21 -3.36
N LEU A 219 22.08 -4.30 -4.34
CA LEU A 219 23.09 -3.22 -4.46
C LEU A 219 22.90 -2.08 -3.45
N PHE A 220 21.75 -2.03 -2.82
CA PHE A 220 21.36 -0.93 -1.94
C PHE A 220 20.75 -1.45 -0.65
N ASN A 221 21.22 -0.94 0.45
CA ASN A 221 20.59 -1.08 1.74
C ASN A 221 19.81 0.20 2.07
N THR A 222 18.68 0.02 2.74
CA THR A 222 17.90 1.11 3.30
C THR A 222 18.07 1.10 4.82
N VAL A 223 18.56 2.20 5.38
CA VAL A 223 18.57 2.45 6.82
C VAL A 223 17.26 3.15 7.17
N ILE A 224 16.46 2.54 8.01
CA ILE A 224 15.20 3.11 8.48
C ILE A 224 15.36 3.49 9.93
N THR A 225 15.03 4.74 10.26
CA THR A 225 15.12 5.30 11.62
C THR A 225 13.73 5.64 12.12
N GLY A 226 13.36 5.11 13.29
CA GLY A 226 12.10 5.42 13.99
C GLY A 226 12.02 6.86 14.53
N PRO A 227 10.85 7.28 15.01
CA PRO A 227 9.79 6.40 15.52
C PRO A 227 8.80 5.94 14.45
N GLY A 228 8.30 4.71 14.58
CA GLY A 228 7.19 4.21 13.75
C GLY A 228 7.26 2.71 13.45
N ARG A 229 6.21 2.22 12.77
CA ARG A 229 6.14 0.83 12.31
C ARG A 229 6.84 0.67 10.98
N VAL A 230 7.51 -0.46 10.80
CA VAL A 230 8.14 -0.87 9.54
C VAL A 230 7.66 -2.28 9.21
N PHE A 231 7.19 -2.48 7.98
CA PHE A 231 6.70 -3.76 7.48
C PHE A 231 7.65 -4.27 6.41
N LEU A 232 8.21 -5.43 6.66
CA LEU A 232 9.18 -6.08 5.77
C LEU A 232 8.57 -7.31 5.13
N GLN A 233 8.94 -7.57 3.88
CA GLN A 233 8.56 -8.72 3.10
C GLN A 233 9.73 -9.68 2.90
N SER A 234 9.47 -11.00 2.98
CA SER A 234 10.55 -11.99 2.92
C SER A 234 10.96 -12.37 1.50
N HIS A 235 10.03 -12.30 0.53
CA HIS A 235 10.25 -12.78 -0.83
C HIS A 235 9.69 -11.80 -1.86
N PRO A 236 10.29 -10.59 -2.02
CA PRO A 236 9.85 -9.65 -3.05
C PRO A 236 9.88 -10.32 -4.43
N ILE A 237 8.83 -10.09 -5.23
CA ILE A 237 8.69 -10.68 -6.58
C ILE A 237 9.91 -10.41 -7.45
N SER A 238 10.59 -9.29 -7.26
CA SER A 238 11.84 -8.96 -7.97
C SER A 238 12.97 -9.97 -7.68
N THR A 239 13.09 -10.43 -6.44
CA THR A 239 14.07 -11.46 -6.04
C THR A 239 13.72 -12.80 -6.66
N VAL A 240 12.44 -13.17 -6.65
CA VAL A 240 11.96 -14.42 -7.29
C VAL A 240 12.18 -14.36 -8.81
N ALA A 241 11.83 -13.25 -9.45
CA ALA A 241 12.08 -13.05 -10.89
C ALA A 241 13.57 -13.14 -11.24
N ALA A 242 14.45 -12.57 -10.41
CA ALA A 242 15.90 -12.70 -10.59
C ALA A 242 16.38 -14.14 -10.45
N ALA A 243 15.84 -14.91 -9.51
CA ALA A 243 16.18 -16.32 -9.30
C ALA A 243 15.70 -17.21 -10.47
N ILE A 244 14.56 -16.91 -11.08
CA ILE A 244 13.98 -17.68 -12.19
C ILE A 244 14.62 -17.30 -13.54
N ARG A 245 15.06 -16.08 -13.71
CA ARG A 245 15.62 -15.53 -14.97
C ARG A 245 16.67 -16.42 -15.65
N PRO A 246 17.65 -17.05 -14.96
CA PRO A 246 18.63 -17.92 -15.58
C PRO A 246 18.03 -19.18 -16.23
N PHE A 247 16.81 -19.57 -15.85
CA PHE A 247 16.13 -20.76 -16.35
C PHE A 247 15.14 -20.47 -17.49
N ILE A 248 14.92 -19.19 -17.81
CA ILE A 248 14.05 -18.79 -18.92
C ILE A 248 14.92 -18.64 -20.17
N THR A 249 14.75 -19.55 -21.13
CA THR A 249 15.35 -19.42 -22.47
C THR A 249 14.63 -18.31 -23.23
N THR A 250 15.30 -17.20 -23.47
CA THR A 250 14.85 -16.19 -24.45
C THR A 250 15.26 -16.69 -25.83
N ASN A 251 14.28 -17.15 -26.62
CA ASN A 251 14.47 -17.35 -28.07
C ASN A 251 14.62 -16.02 -28.76
#